data_75d00d10e14f05236bc33f5140979434
#
_entry.id   75d00d10e14f05236bc33f5140979434
#
_cell.length_a   1.000
_cell.length_b   1.000
_cell.length_c   1.000
_cell.angle_alpha   90.00
_cell.angle_beta   90.00
_cell.angle_gamma   90.00
#
_symmetry.space_group_name_H-M   'P 1'
#
loop_
_entity.id
_entity.type
_entity.pdbx_description
1 polymer ?
#
loop_
_entity_poly.entity_id
_entity_poly.type
_entity_poly.pdbx_seq_one_letter_code
_entity_poly.pdbx_strand_id
1 'polypeptide(L)'
;MMAPAAINLGVKLHVLAEADDVSVTTAARYTVGDYTDYDTLAAFADTVDVVTFDHEHVPTQHLQRLQDAGVPLAPGPGALVYAQDKLVMRRKMAELGLPQPNWRAVSSVDELLAAAQDIGYPVVLKTPRGGYDGKGVWVLNSPKEAQEAEVWFNGDHEALLVEAKVNFRSELSAQIARSTTGETKAYPVVETIQTDGVADIVKAPAPALKDETAHSAQQAAETIANSIGVTGMLAVELFHTPETA
;
A
#
# COMPACT_ATOMS: atom_id res chain seq x y z
N MET A 1 9.71 13.93 7.11
CA MET A 1 8.40 14.63 7.23
C MET A 1 7.73 14.43 8.59
N MET A 2 7.89 13.31 9.28
CA MET A 2 7.28 13.06 10.62
C MET A 2 7.84 13.95 11.75
N ALA A 3 9.10 14.40 11.68
CA ALA A 3 9.77 15.11 12.77
C ALA A 3 9.03 16.37 13.27
N PRO A 4 8.51 17.28 12.43
CA PRO A 4 7.76 18.44 12.91
C PRO A 4 6.49 18.06 13.66
N ALA A 5 5.76 17.03 13.18
CA ALA A 5 4.56 16.55 13.85
C ALA A 5 4.90 15.87 15.20
N ALA A 6 5.97 15.08 15.24
CA ALA A 6 6.45 14.45 16.47
C ALA A 6 6.81 15.49 17.54
N ILE A 7 7.51 16.55 17.17
CA ILE A 7 7.86 17.66 18.08
C ILE A 7 6.58 18.29 18.65
N ASN A 8 5.61 18.61 17.79
CA ASN A 8 4.36 19.26 18.23
C ASN A 8 3.51 18.38 19.15
N LEU A 9 3.62 17.05 19.01
CA LEU A 9 2.91 16.07 19.83
C LEU A 9 3.72 15.61 21.06
N GLY A 10 4.95 16.10 21.25
CA GLY A 10 5.83 15.67 22.33
C GLY A 10 6.33 14.22 22.18
N VAL A 11 6.31 13.68 20.97
CA VAL A 11 6.78 12.33 20.66
C VAL A 11 8.26 12.37 20.30
N LYS A 12 9.05 11.47 20.90
CA LYS A 12 10.47 11.31 20.56
C LYS A 12 10.60 10.34 19.39
N LEU A 13 11.03 10.86 18.25
CA LEU A 13 11.27 10.06 17.07
C LEU A 13 12.67 9.47 17.06
N HIS A 14 12.78 8.15 16.86
CA HIS A 14 14.02 7.42 16.60
C HIS A 14 13.85 6.61 15.32
N VAL A 15 14.79 6.71 14.39
CA VAL A 15 14.69 6.07 13.07
C VAL A 15 15.81 5.05 12.89
N LEU A 16 15.45 3.86 12.40
CA LEU A 16 16.41 2.92 11.82
C LEU A 16 16.62 3.33 10.36
N ALA A 17 17.78 3.84 10.03
CA ALA A 17 18.13 4.38 8.72
C ALA A 17 19.09 3.44 8.00
N GLU A 18 18.96 3.29 6.68
CA GLU A 18 19.84 2.43 5.88
C GLU A 18 21.26 3.03 5.73
N ALA A 19 21.40 4.36 5.80
CA ALA A 19 22.66 5.05 5.66
C ALA A 19 22.70 6.40 6.43
N ASP A 20 23.89 6.94 6.63
CA ASP A 20 24.12 8.23 7.31
C ASP A 20 23.75 9.46 6.44
N ASP A 21 23.62 9.30 5.14
CA ASP A 21 23.37 10.38 4.18
C ASP A 21 21.89 10.65 3.91
N VAL A 22 20.98 9.91 4.55
CA VAL A 22 19.55 10.11 4.39
C VAL A 22 19.06 11.34 5.16
N SER A 23 18.07 12.04 4.63
CA SER A 23 17.58 13.31 5.18
C SER A 23 17.07 13.22 6.62
N VAL A 24 16.66 12.05 7.09
CA VAL A 24 16.20 11.81 8.45
C VAL A 24 17.29 12.03 9.50
N THR A 25 18.56 11.83 9.15
CA THR A 25 19.70 11.94 10.08
C THR A 25 19.89 13.36 10.63
N THR A 26 19.34 14.37 9.94
CA THR A 26 19.36 15.78 10.39
C THR A 26 18.10 16.18 11.18
N ALA A 27 17.06 15.36 11.17
CA ALA A 27 15.75 15.74 11.70
C ALA A 27 15.31 14.93 12.93
N ALA A 28 15.94 13.78 13.20
CA ALA A 28 15.57 12.89 14.30
C ALA A 28 16.80 12.14 14.86
N ARG A 29 16.64 11.53 16.04
CA ARG A 29 17.59 10.52 16.49
C ARG A 29 17.55 9.35 15.53
N TYR A 30 18.68 8.79 15.15
CA TYR A 30 18.75 7.66 14.24
C TYR A 30 19.80 6.63 14.65
N THR A 31 19.63 5.43 14.14
CA THR A 31 20.60 4.32 14.17
C THR A 31 20.73 3.83 12.73
N VAL A 32 21.96 3.64 12.25
CA VAL A 32 22.21 3.04 10.94
C VAL A 32 22.15 1.52 11.09
N GLY A 33 21.36 0.86 10.24
CA GLY A 33 21.23 -0.59 10.24
C GLY A 33 20.30 -1.11 9.15
N ASP A 34 20.44 -2.39 8.87
CA ASP A 34 19.64 -3.10 7.87
C ASP A 34 18.34 -3.64 8.52
N TYR A 35 17.19 -3.12 8.12
CA TYR A 35 15.88 -3.59 8.59
C TYR A 35 15.52 -5.01 8.10
N THR A 36 16.27 -5.56 7.15
CA THR A 36 16.10 -6.94 6.67
C THR A 36 16.87 -7.95 7.51
N ASP A 37 17.79 -7.49 8.37
CA ASP A 37 18.42 -8.30 9.40
C ASP A 37 17.61 -8.26 10.69
N TYR A 38 17.15 -9.43 11.13
CA TYR A 38 16.29 -9.53 12.31
C TYR A 38 16.97 -9.05 13.61
N ASP A 39 18.24 -9.37 13.81
CA ASP A 39 18.94 -9.04 15.05
C ASP A 39 19.14 -7.52 15.17
N THR A 40 19.44 -6.86 14.06
CA THR A 40 19.49 -5.39 13.96
C THR A 40 18.12 -4.78 14.26
N LEU A 41 17.07 -5.31 13.65
CA LEU A 41 15.71 -4.83 13.86
C LEU A 41 15.23 -5.02 15.30
N ALA A 42 15.53 -6.16 15.92
CA ALA A 42 15.18 -6.45 17.31
C ALA A 42 15.93 -5.52 18.29
N ALA A 43 17.24 -5.35 18.09
CA ALA A 43 18.04 -4.43 18.89
C ALA A 43 17.55 -2.96 18.77
N PHE A 44 17.09 -2.56 17.60
CA PHE A 44 16.47 -1.25 17.43
C PHE A 44 15.14 -1.17 18.19
N ALA A 45 14.28 -2.18 18.06
CA ALA A 45 12.97 -2.23 18.69
C ALA A 45 13.06 -2.11 20.23
N ASP A 46 14.10 -2.65 20.85
CA ASP A 46 14.36 -2.52 22.30
C ASP A 46 14.64 -1.07 22.75
N THR A 47 14.90 -0.17 21.83
CA THR A 47 15.21 1.27 22.12
C THR A 47 14.02 2.19 22.07
N VAL A 48 12.81 1.68 21.74
CA VAL A 48 11.60 2.48 21.50
C VAL A 48 10.38 1.85 22.17
N ASP A 49 9.35 2.65 22.43
CA ASP A 49 8.10 2.20 23.06
C ASP A 49 7.15 1.55 22.03
N VAL A 50 7.27 1.94 20.76
CA VAL A 50 6.46 1.42 19.64
C VAL A 50 7.23 1.55 18.34
N VAL A 51 7.11 0.56 17.47
CA VAL A 51 7.67 0.57 16.11
C VAL A 51 6.58 0.90 15.12
N THR A 52 6.86 1.82 14.20
CA THR A 52 6.04 2.15 13.05
C THR A 52 6.88 2.13 11.78
N PHE A 53 6.27 2.26 10.61
CA PHE A 53 6.93 2.08 9.32
C PHE A 53 6.74 3.30 8.44
N ASP A 54 7.80 3.67 7.71
CA ASP A 54 7.77 4.69 6.66
C ASP A 54 7.49 4.07 5.27
N HIS A 55 7.74 2.76 5.15
CA HIS A 55 7.48 1.95 3.97
C HIS A 55 7.09 0.51 4.37
N GLU A 56 6.60 -0.28 3.40
CA GLU A 56 6.09 -1.64 3.61
C GLU A 56 7.15 -2.76 3.48
N HIS A 57 8.43 -2.45 3.26
CA HIS A 57 9.42 -3.45 2.83
C HIS A 57 10.01 -4.32 3.95
N VAL A 58 9.73 -4.02 5.22
CA VAL A 58 10.21 -4.85 6.33
C VAL A 58 9.62 -6.27 6.22
N PRO A 59 10.45 -7.33 6.27
CA PRO A 59 9.97 -8.70 6.08
C PRO A 59 8.88 -9.09 7.09
N THR A 60 7.74 -9.56 6.61
CA THR A 60 6.57 -9.94 7.43
C THR A 60 6.96 -10.92 8.55
N GLN A 61 7.84 -11.88 8.25
CA GLN A 61 8.33 -12.86 9.23
C GLN A 61 9.10 -12.21 10.39
N HIS A 62 9.84 -11.13 10.15
CA HIS A 62 10.53 -10.39 11.20
C HIS A 62 9.56 -9.64 12.08
N LEU A 63 8.55 -9.02 11.47
CA LEU A 63 7.49 -8.33 12.21
C LEU A 63 6.67 -9.30 13.06
N GLN A 64 6.38 -10.50 12.56
CA GLN A 64 5.70 -11.52 13.33
C GLN A 64 6.53 -11.96 14.55
N ARG A 65 7.83 -12.18 14.37
CA ARG A 65 8.75 -12.53 15.48
C ARG A 65 8.81 -11.41 16.53
N LEU A 66 8.85 -10.14 16.13
CA LEU A 66 8.81 -9.00 17.05
C LEU A 66 7.49 -8.96 17.82
N GLN A 67 6.37 -9.14 17.14
CA GLN A 67 5.04 -9.16 17.75
C GLN A 67 4.91 -10.32 18.76
N ASP A 68 5.39 -11.51 18.40
CA ASP A 68 5.39 -12.69 19.28
C ASP A 68 6.30 -12.49 20.51
N ALA A 69 7.36 -11.67 20.37
CA ALA A 69 8.21 -11.24 21.47
C ALA A 69 7.60 -10.11 22.33
N GLY A 70 6.40 -9.62 21.97
CA GLY A 70 5.69 -8.60 22.74
C GLY A 70 6.04 -7.16 22.37
N VAL A 71 6.77 -6.92 21.27
CA VAL A 71 7.08 -5.57 20.79
C VAL A 71 5.80 -4.90 20.25
N PRO A 72 5.42 -3.71 20.72
CA PRO A 72 4.30 -2.98 20.15
C PRO A 72 4.60 -2.52 18.71
N LEU A 73 3.80 -2.98 17.75
CA LEU A 73 3.89 -2.60 16.33
C LEU A 73 2.63 -1.84 15.89
N ALA A 74 2.79 -0.73 15.20
CA ALA A 74 1.70 0.07 14.67
C ALA A 74 1.98 0.56 13.23
N PRO A 75 1.43 -0.11 12.19
CA PRO A 75 0.53 -1.26 12.25
C PRO A 75 1.24 -2.57 12.59
N GLY A 76 0.49 -3.58 13.05
CA GLY A 76 0.99 -4.94 13.17
C GLY A 76 1.12 -5.65 11.81
N PRO A 77 1.86 -6.79 11.74
CA PRO A 77 2.10 -7.52 10.49
C PRO A 77 0.81 -7.98 9.79
N GLY A 78 -0.23 -8.32 10.56
CA GLY A 78 -1.53 -8.72 10.03
C GLY A 78 -2.27 -7.63 9.27
N ALA A 79 -1.96 -6.34 9.52
CA ALA A 79 -2.48 -5.22 8.75
C ALA A 79 -1.51 -4.79 7.65
N LEU A 80 -0.20 -4.79 7.92
CA LEU A 80 0.82 -4.35 6.95
C LEU A 80 0.87 -5.23 5.70
N VAL A 81 0.55 -6.52 5.82
CA VAL A 81 0.54 -7.47 4.68
C VAL A 81 -0.33 -6.99 3.51
N TYR A 82 -1.39 -6.23 3.78
CA TYR A 82 -2.27 -5.69 2.73
C TYR A 82 -1.62 -4.57 1.90
N ALA A 83 -0.64 -3.87 2.44
CA ALA A 83 0.21 -2.95 1.68
C ALA A 83 1.34 -3.69 0.94
N GLN A 84 1.83 -4.80 1.51
CA GLN A 84 2.93 -5.57 0.96
C GLN A 84 2.54 -6.46 -0.23
N ASP A 85 1.28 -6.96 -0.27
CA ASP A 85 0.86 -8.00 -1.21
C ASP A 85 -0.47 -7.65 -1.88
N LYS A 86 -0.38 -7.33 -3.18
CA LYS A 86 -1.54 -6.92 -3.98
C LYS A 86 -2.59 -8.03 -4.13
N LEU A 87 -2.19 -9.31 -4.17
CA LEU A 87 -3.13 -10.43 -4.27
C LEU A 87 -3.89 -10.62 -2.95
N VAL A 88 -3.19 -10.51 -1.81
CA VAL A 88 -3.83 -10.55 -0.49
C VAL A 88 -4.80 -9.39 -0.33
N MET A 89 -4.40 -8.19 -0.73
CA MET A 89 -5.25 -7.00 -0.72
C MET A 89 -6.48 -7.18 -1.60
N ARG A 90 -6.35 -7.63 -2.85
CA ARG A 90 -7.47 -7.85 -3.77
C ARG A 90 -8.49 -8.86 -3.25
N ARG A 91 -8.01 -9.97 -2.65
CA ARG A 91 -8.89 -10.96 -2.00
C ARG A 91 -9.67 -10.34 -0.86
N LYS A 92 -9.02 -9.52 -0.04
CA LYS A 92 -9.67 -8.84 1.09
C LYS A 92 -10.73 -7.83 0.63
N MET A 93 -10.44 -7.06 -0.41
CA MET A 93 -11.41 -6.12 -0.98
C MET A 93 -12.64 -6.86 -1.55
N ALA A 94 -12.43 -8.02 -2.17
CA ALA A 94 -13.52 -8.88 -2.64
C ALA A 94 -14.37 -9.44 -1.49
N GLU A 95 -13.72 -9.92 -0.42
CA GLU A 95 -14.39 -10.39 0.80
C GLU A 95 -15.28 -9.30 1.43
N LEU A 96 -14.81 -8.06 1.43
CA LEU A 96 -15.53 -6.91 1.96
C LEU A 96 -16.62 -6.36 1.00
N GLY A 97 -16.71 -6.88 -0.21
CA GLY A 97 -17.66 -6.41 -1.22
C GLY A 97 -17.36 -4.99 -1.71
N LEU A 98 -16.12 -4.53 -1.57
CA LEU A 98 -15.71 -3.19 -1.98
C LEU A 98 -15.46 -3.13 -3.50
N PRO A 99 -15.79 -2.00 -4.15
CA PRO A 99 -15.52 -1.81 -5.57
C PRO A 99 -14.03 -1.97 -5.88
N GLN A 100 -13.73 -2.74 -6.91
CA GLN A 100 -12.38 -2.94 -7.42
C GLN A 100 -12.42 -3.31 -8.90
N PRO A 101 -11.31 -3.15 -9.66
CA PRO A 101 -11.23 -3.64 -11.02
C PRO A 101 -11.49 -5.16 -11.09
N ASN A 102 -12.01 -5.66 -12.21
CA ASN A 102 -12.01 -7.09 -12.47
C ASN A 102 -10.57 -7.59 -12.48
N TRP A 103 -10.27 -8.63 -11.73
CA TRP A 103 -8.91 -9.13 -11.57
C TRP A 103 -8.85 -10.66 -11.49
N ARG A 104 -7.66 -11.21 -11.77
CA ARG A 104 -7.32 -12.63 -11.57
C ARG A 104 -5.88 -12.75 -11.04
N ALA A 105 -5.63 -13.80 -10.27
CA ALA A 105 -4.28 -14.28 -10.03
C ALA A 105 -3.93 -15.27 -11.15
N VAL A 106 -2.75 -15.14 -11.73
CA VAL A 106 -2.28 -15.95 -12.85
C VAL A 106 -0.87 -16.47 -12.58
N SER A 107 -0.62 -17.75 -12.81
CA SER A 107 0.65 -18.44 -12.55
C SER A 107 1.40 -18.83 -13.82
N SER A 108 0.80 -18.60 -14.98
CA SER A 108 1.40 -18.88 -16.29
C SER A 108 0.92 -17.89 -17.34
N VAL A 109 1.64 -17.87 -18.48
CA VAL A 109 1.24 -17.05 -19.62
C VAL A 109 -0.09 -17.52 -20.24
N ASP A 110 -0.39 -18.81 -20.20
CA ASP A 110 -1.66 -19.33 -20.70
C ASP A 110 -2.82 -18.86 -19.84
N GLU A 111 -2.67 -18.87 -18.52
CA GLU A 111 -3.66 -18.29 -17.58
C GLU A 111 -3.80 -16.78 -17.77
N LEU A 112 -2.69 -16.06 -18.02
CA LEU A 112 -2.71 -14.63 -18.32
C LEU A 112 -3.52 -14.34 -19.60
N LEU A 113 -3.27 -15.09 -20.67
CA LEU A 113 -3.99 -14.92 -21.95
C LEU A 113 -5.50 -15.17 -21.77
N ALA A 114 -5.86 -16.25 -21.07
CA ALA A 114 -7.25 -16.57 -20.78
C ALA A 114 -7.94 -15.49 -19.92
N ALA A 115 -7.27 -15.06 -18.85
CA ALA A 115 -7.79 -14.01 -17.95
C ALA A 115 -7.92 -12.67 -18.68
N ALA A 116 -6.93 -12.27 -19.46
CA ALA A 116 -6.96 -11.02 -20.23
C ALA A 116 -8.04 -11.01 -21.31
N GLN A 117 -8.34 -12.17 -21.91
CA GLN A 117 -9.45 -12.32 -22.86
C GLN A 117 -10.82 -12.18 -22.14
N ASP A 118 -10.96 -12.76 -20.93
CA ASP A 118 -12.20 -12.66 -20.12
C ASP A 118 -12.43 -11.24 -19.61
N ILE A 119 -11.38 -10.56 -19.14
CA ILE A 119 -11.43 -9.19 -18.62
C ILE A 119 -11.63 -8.17 -19.74
N GLY A 120 -10.99 -8.37 -20.88
CA GLY A 120 -10.94 -7.44 -22.01
C GLY A 120 -9.72 -6.52 -21.97
N TYR A 121 -8.98 -6.46 -23.10
CA TYR A 121 -7.82 -5.57 -23.25
C TYR A 121 -8.25 -4.08 -23.31
N PRO A 122 -7.40 -3.16 -22.80
CA PRO A 122 -6.14 -3.38 -22.15
C PRO A 122 -6.27 -3.89 -20.71
N VAL A 123 -5.32 -4.74 -20.29
CA VAL A 123 -5.18 -5.19 -18.91
C VAL A 123 -3.87 -4.70 -18.31
N VAL A 124 -3.77 -4.72 -16.99
CA VAL A 124 -2.55 -4.35 -16.26
C VAL A 124 -2.04 -5.59 -15.52
N LEU A 125 -0.82 -6.02 -15.86
CA LEU A 125 -0.11 -7.08 -15.18
C LEU A 125 0.78 -6.48 -14.09
N LYS A 126 0.76 -7.06 -12.87
CA LYS A 126 1.52 -6.57 -11.72
C LYS A 126 2.18 -7.68 -10.95
N THR A 127 3.39 -7.43 -10.46
CA THR A 127 3.97 -8.29 -9.42
C THR A 127 3.19 -8.12 -8.12
N PRO A 128 2.91 -9.19 -7.37
CA PRO A 128 2.17 -9.07 -6.11
C PRO A 128 2.94 -8.29 -5.05
N ARG A 129 4.26 -8.44 -5.03
CA ARG A 129 5.19 -7.79 -4.09
C ARG A 129 6.33 -7.09 -4.81
N GLY A 130 6.98 -6.14 -4.13
CA GLY A 130 8.21 -5.50 -4.58
C GLY A 130 8.06 -4.48 -5.73
N GLY A 131 6.86 -4.25 -6.23
CA GLY A 131 6.59 -3.22 -7.22
C GLY A 131 6.26 -1.87 -6.56
N TYR A 132 7.05 -0.83 -6.83
CA TYR A 132 6.86 0.54 -6.36
C TYR A 132 7.25 1.51 -7.48
N ASP A 133 6.76 2.75 -7.42
CA ASP A 133 7.09 3.83 -8.37
C ASP A 133 7.02 3.40 -9.84
N GLY A 134 5.93 2.72 -10.22
CA GLY A 134 5.72 2.22 -11.58
C GLY A 134 6.52 0.95 -11.95
N LYS A 135 7.41 0.47 -11.08
CA LYS A 135 8.11 -0.80 -11.28
C LYS A 135 7.19 -1.98 -10.98
N GLY A 136 7.39 -3.10 -11.70
CA GLY A 136 6.54 -4.28 -11.52
C GLY A 136 5.09 -4.09 -12.02
N VAL A 137 4.88 -3.17 -12.97
CA VAL A 137 3.59 -2.89 -13.60
C VAL A 137 3.78 -2.86 -15.13
N TRP A 138 2.96 -3.61 -15.85
CA TRP A 138 2.97 -3.63 -17.32
C TRP A 138 1.55 -3.55 -17.88
N VAL A 139 1.27 -2.54 -18.70
CA VAL A 139 0.01 -2.41 -19.43
C VAL A 139 0.10 -3.24 -20.71
N LEU A 140 -0.77 -4.23 -20.84
CA LEU A 140 -0.85 -5.13 -21.97
C LEU A 140 -2.06 -4.77 -22.82
N ASN A 141 -1.84 -4.39 -24.07
CA ASN A 141 -2.89 -3.89 -24.97
C ASN A 141 -3.40 -4.97 -25.94
N SER A 142 -2.72 -6.11 -26.01
CA SER A 142 -3.04 -7.16 -26.97
C SER A 142 -2.60 -8.54 -26.47
N PRO A 143 -3.14 -9.64 -27.07
CA PRO A 143 -2.67 -10.99 -26.80
C PRO A 143 -1.18 -11.18 -27.11
N LYS A 144 -0.64 -10.45 -28.10
CA LYS A 144 0.78 -10.52 -28.43
C LYS A 144 1.64 -9.99 -27.29
N GLU A 145 1.28 -8.82 -26.72
CA GLU A 145 1.99 -8.26 -25.56
C GLU A 145 1.86 -9.14 -24.32
N ALA A 146 0.70 -9.79 -24.13
CA ALA A 146 0.51 -10.76 -23.06
C ALA A 146 1.40 -12.00 -23.23
N GLN A 147 1.61 -12.47 -24.44
CA GLN A 147 2.57 -13.57 -24.72
C GLN A 147 4.02 -13.14 -24.41
N GLU A 148 4.39 -11.91 -24.74
CA GLU A 148 5.73 -11.35 -24.44
C GLU A 148 5.99 -11.23 -22.94
N ALA A 149 4.95 -11.17 -22.11
CA ALA A 149 5.06 -11.12 -20.66
C ALA A 149 5.40 -12.46 -20.00
N GLU A 150 5.59 -13.55 -20.77
CA GLU A 150 6.01 -14.87 -20.28
C GLU A 150 7.26 -14.78 -19.37
N VAL A 151 8.17 -13.86 -19.67
CA VAL A 151 9.41 -13.65 -18.88
C VAL A 151 9.16 -13.29 -17.43
N TRP A 152 8.00 -12.72 -17.10
CA TRP A 152 7.63 -12.34 -15.72
C TRP A 152 7.27 -13.54 -14.84
N PHE A 153 6.92 -14.68 -15.45
CA PHE A 153 6.62 -15.92 -14.73
C PHE A 153 7.87 -16.72 -14.35
N ASN A 154 9.07 -16.26 -14.77
CA ASN A 154 10.34 -16.84 -14.37
C ASN A 154 10.88 -16.27 -13.03
N GLY A 155 10.15 -15.36 -12.39
CA GLY A 155 10.51 -14.77 -11.09
C GLY A 155 10.07 -15.63 -9.90
N ASP A 156 10.40 -15.18 -8.70
CA ASP A 156 10.11 -15.88 -7.43
C ASP A 156 8.66 -15.73 -6.92
N HIS A 157 7.73 -15.35 -7.81
CA HIS A 157 6.32 -15.16 -7.45
C HIS A 157 5.51 -16.41 -7.81
N GLU A 158 4.72 -16.92 -6.87
CA GLU A 158 3.79 -18.04 -7.13
C GLU A 158 2.71 -17.67 -8.16
N ALA A 159 2.29 -16.41 -8.17
CA ALA A 159 1.34 -15.87 -9.13
C ALA A 159 1.52 -14.36 -9.29
N LEU A 160 1.13 -13.85 -10.46
CA LEU A 160 1.02 -12.43 -10.75
C LEU A 160 -0.43 -11.97 -10.65
N LEU A 161 -0.64 -10.65 -10.49
CA LEU A 161 -1.96 -10.01 -10.55
C LEU A 161 -2.19 -9.48 -11.97
N VAL A 162 -3.27 -9.90 -12.63
CA VAL A 162 -3.78 -9.23 -13.82
C VAL A 162 -5.13 -8.58 -13.50
N GLU A 163 -5.31 -7.32 -13.91
CA GLU A 163 -6.55 -6.59 -13.67
C GLU A 163 -6.94 -5.70 -14.85
N ALA A 164 -8.22 -5.33 -14.92
CA ALA A 164 -8.72 -4.39 -15.92
C ALA A 164 -8.01 -3.06 -15.79
N LYS A 165 -7.60 -2.45 -16.92
CA LYS A 165 -7.14 -1.08 -16.93
C LYS A 165 -8.32 -0.14 -16.70
N VAL A 166 -8.32 0.53 -15.55
CA VAL A 166 -9.40 1.46 -15.17
C VAL A 166 -9.25 2.76 -15.96
N ASN A 167 -10.35 3.22 -16.56
CA ASN A 167 -10.46 4.58 -17.09
C ASN A 167 -10.93 5.49 -15.95
N PHE A 168 -10.06 6.35 -15.44
CA PHE A 168 -10.35 7.23 -14.31
C PHE A 168 -10.18 8.71 -14.68
N ARG A 169 -10.84 9.59 -13.92
CA ARG A 169 -10.70 11.05 -14.01
C ARG A 169 -9.57 11.57 -13.15
N SER A 170 -9.43 11.02 -11.97
CA SER A 170 -8.41 11.38 -10.98
C SER A 170 -8.11 10.21 -10.07
N GLU A 171 -6.95 10.24 -9.45
CA GLU A 171 -6.59 9.36 -8.35
C GLU A 171 -6.90 10.07 -7.04
N LEU A 172 -7.48 9.34 -6.10
CA LEU A 172 -7.84 9.83 -4.78
C LEU A 172 -7.14 9.02 -3.70
N SER A 173 -6.92 9.65 -2.55
CA SER A 173 -6.50 8.94 -1.35
C SER A 173 -7.46 9.28 -0.20
N ALA A 174 -8.08 8.24 0.36
CA ALA A 174 -8.90 8.32 1.56
C ALA A 174 -8.04 7.89 2.76
N GLN A 175 -7.71 8.84 3.62
CA GLN A 175 -6.83 8.63 4.76
C GLN A 175 -7.65 8.51 6.04
N ILE A 176 -7.28 7.58 6.91
CA ILE A 176 -7.95 7.31 8.17
C ILE A 176 -6.92 6.97 9.26
N ALA A 177 -7.12 7.53 10.44
CA ALA A 177 -6.42 7.12 11.66
C ALA A 177 -7.31 6.17 12.47
N ARG A 178 -6.72 5.12 13.03
CA ARG A 178 -7.40 4.21 13.94
C ARG A 178 -6.54 3.99 15.18
N SER A 179 -7.16 4.21 16.34
CA SER A 179 -6.50 4.04 17.65
C SER A 179 -6.37 2.56 18.05
N THR A 180 -5.60 2.31 19.10
CA THR A 180 -5.51 0.99 19.74
C THR A 180 -6.84 0.53 20.36
N THR A 181 -7.75 1.48 20.66
CA THR A 181 -9.09 1.18 21.19
C THR A 181 -10.13 0.95 20.08
N GLY A 182 -9.74 1.12 18.81
CA GLY A 182 -10.61 0.93 17.65
C GLY A 182 -11.37 2.18 17.21
N GLU A 183 -11.18 3.32 17.87
CA GLU A 183 -11.76 4.60 17.45
C GLU A 183 -11.12 5.04 16.12
N THR A 184 -11.93 5.47 15.17
CA THR A 184 -11.51 5.90 13.83
C THR A 184 -11.75 7.38 13.60
N LYS A 185 -10.88 8.01 12.80
CA LYS A 185 -11.04 9.39 12.34
C LYS A 185 -10.58 9.50 10.89
N ALA A 186 -11.54 9.73 10.00
CA ALA A 186 -11.23 9.99 8.59
C ALA A 186 -10.78 11.44 8.38
N TYR A 187 -9.82 11.61 7.48
CA TYR A 187 -9.40 12.91 6.98
C TYR A 187 -10.21 13.29 5.72
N PRO A 188 -10.17 14.55 5.29
CA PRO A 188 -10.69 14.92 3.98
C PRO A 188 -10.01 14.08 2.89
N VAL A 189 -10.79 13.60 1.92
CA VAL A 189 -10.24 12.89 0.76
C VAL A 189 -9.38 13.85 -0.06
N VAL A 190 -8.24 13.38 -0.51
CA VAL A 190 -7.29 14.18 -1.31
C VAL A 190 -7.20 13.63 -2.73
N GLU A 191 -6.89 14.51 -3.70
CA GLU A 191 -6.50 14.13 -5.05
C GLU A 191 -4.98 13.97 -5.09
N THR A 192 -4.51 12.86 -5.66
CA THR A 192 -3.09 12.60 -5.89
C THR A 192 -2.80 12.66 -7.38
N ILE A 193 -1.72 13.32 -7.77
CA ILE A 193 -1.23 13.40 -9.13
C ILE A 193 0.13 12.72 -9.17
N GLN A 194 0.23 11.73 -10.04
CA GLN A 194 1.46 10.98 -10.26
C GLN A 194 2.27 11.60 -11.41
N THR A 195 3.59 11.68 -11.24
CA THR A 195 4.54 11.98 -12.30
C THR A 195 5.55 10.85 -12.37
N ASP A 196 5.67 10.20 -13.50
CA ASP A 196 6.53 9.03 -13.73
C ASP A 196 6.33 7.88 -12.71
N GLY A 197 5.08 7.70 -12.25
CA GLY A 197 4.71 6.66 -11.28
C GLY A 197 4.96 7.01 -9.81
N VAL A 198 5.39 8.23 -9.53
CA VAL A 198 5.64 8.74 -8.17
C VAL A 198 4.63 9.82 -7.82
N ALA A 199 4.11 9.82 -6.59
CA ALA A 199 3.22 10.87 -6.11
C ALA A 199 3.95 12.21 -6.05
N ASP A 200 3.55 13.15 -6.91
CA ASP A 200 4.18 14.46 -7.09
C ASP A 200 3.39 15.57 -6.40
N ILE A 201 2.07 15.63 -6.64
CA ILE A 201 1.20 16.66 -6.09
C ILE A 201 0.04 16.02 -5.31
N VAL A 202 -0.22 16.55 -4.12
CA VAL A 202 -1.40 16.21 -3.33
C VAL A 202 -2.23 17.47 -3.12
N LYS A 203 -3.50 17.44 -3.51
CA LYS A 203 -4.45 18.52 -3.29
C LYS A 203 -5.43 18.13 -2.19
N ALA A 204 -5.42 18.87 -1.10
CA ALA A 204 -6.25 18.62 0.08
C ALA A 204 -7.13 19.85 0.39
N PRO A 205 -8.46 19.71 0.42
CA PRO A 205 -9.24 18.55 -0.03
C PRO A 205 -9.20 18.36 -1.55
N ALA A 206 -9.64 17.18 -2.06
CA ALA A 206 -9.75 16.89 -3.48
C ALA A 206 -10.65 17.92 -4.19
N PRO A 207 -10.16 18.68 -5.20
CA PRO A 207 -10.94 19.71 -5.87
C PRO A 207 -12.14 19.11 -6.60
N ALA A 208 -13.29 19.81 -6.54
CA ALA A 208 -14.52 19.43 -7.25
C ALA A 208 -15.02 17.99 -7.00
N LEU A 209 -14.55 17.32 -5.94
CA LEU A 209 -15.09 16.04 -5.54
C LEU A 209 -16.46 16.26 -4.89
N LYS A 210 -17.47 15.51 -5.30
CA LYS A 210 -18.80 15.57 -4.70
C LYS A 210 -18.75 15.01 -3.26
N ASP A 211 -19.50 15.62 -2.34
CA ASP A 211 -19.57 15.17 -0.94
C ASP A 211 -19.96 13.71 -0.80
N GLU A 212 -20.88 13.21 -1.64
CA GLU A 212 -21.31 11.81 -1.66
C GLU A 212 -20.15 10.88 -2.02
N THR A 213 -19.34 11.23 -3.03
CA THR A 213 -18.16 10.45 -3.44
C THR A 213 -17.09 10.47 -2.34
N ALA A 214 -16.85 11.64 -1.73
CA ALA A 214 -15.92 11.77 -0.62
C ALA A 214 -16.35 10.90 0.57
N HIS A 215 -17.63 10.94 0.91
CA HIS A 215 -18.19 10.14 2.00
C HIS A 215 -18.07 8.64 1.72
N SER A 216 -18.40 8.19 0.50
CA SER A 216 -18.24 6.78 0.10
C SER A 216 -16.79 6.31 0.18
N ALA A 217 -15.82 7.14 -0.23
CA ALA A 217 -14.39 6.84 -0.11
C ALA A 217 -13.95 6.71 1.35
N GLN A 218 -14.42 7.61 2.23
CA GLN A 218 -14.14 7.55 3.67
C GLN A 218 -14.76 6.31 4.32
N GLN A 219 -15.99 5.94 3.96
CA GLN A 219 -16.64 4.72 4.45
C GLN A 219 -15.90 3.45 4.02
N ALA A 220 -15.41 3.40 2.78
CA ALA A 220 -14.57 2.30 2.31
C ALA A 220 -13.29 2.19 3.13
N ALA A 221 -12.59 3.31 3.36
CA ALA A 221 -11.38 3.34 4.19
C ALA A 221 -11.65 2.90 5.63
N GLU A 222 -12.77 3.31 6.23
CA GLU A 222 -13.17 2.89 7.57
C GLU A 222 -13.49 1.40 7.65
N THR A 223 -14.21 0.87 6.65
CA THR A 223 -14.51 -0.56 6.53
C THR A 223 -13.23 -1.38 6.46
N ILE A 224 -12.28 -0.97 5.63
CA ILE A 224 -10.98 -1.63 5.51
C ILE A 224 -10.23 -1.56 6.85
N ALA A 225 -10.06 -0.35 7.42
CA ALA A 225 -9.31 -0.14 8.65
C ALA A 225 -9.82 -1.01 9.80
N ASN A 226 -11.15 -1.11 9.96
CA ASN A 226 -11.77 -1.93 10.98
C ASN A 226 -11.62 -3.44 10.70
N SER A 227 -11.77 -3.84 9.44
CA SER A 227 -11.66 -5.25 9.05
C SER A 227 -10.26 -5.83 9.23
N ILE A 228 -9.22 -5.05 8.91
CA ILE A 228 -7.81 -5.49 9.03
C ILE A 228 -7.22 -5.18 10.41
N GLY A 229 -7.96 -4.46 11.27
CA GLY A 229 -7.52 -4.10 12.61
C GLY A 229 -6.27 -3.23 12.64
N VAL A 230 -6.09 -2.36 11.62
CA VAL A 230 -4.93 -1.46 11.57
C VAL A 230 -4.89 -0.57 12.82
N THR A 231 -3.70 -0.35 13.36
CA THR A 231 -3.44 0.68 14.37
C THR A 231 -2.50 1.72 13.76
N GLY A 232 -2.85 2.99 13.89
CA GLY A 232 -2.13 4.10 13.26
C GLY A 232 -2.84 4.64 12.03
N MET A 233 -2.07 5.04 11.03
CA MET A 233 -2.57 5.62 9.78
C MET A 233 -2.73 4.58 8.69
N LEU A 234 -3.84 4.69 7.94
CA LEU A 234 -4.07 3.96 6.70
C LEU A 234 -4.42 4.97 5.60
N ALA A 235 -3.81 4.83 4.44
CA ALA A 235 -4.20 5.51 3.21
C ALA A 235 -4.76 4.48 2.22
N VAL A 236 -5.95 4.71 1.71
CA VAL A 236 -6.59 3.88 0.69
C VAL A 236 -6.60 4.65 -0.61
N GLU A 237 -5.85 4.15 -1.58
CA GLU A 237 -5.79 4.72 -2.93
C GLU A 237 -6.97 4.25 -3.77
N LEU A 238 -7.59 5.16 -4.48
CA LEU A 238 -8.84 4.95 -5.20
C LEU A 238 -8.79 5.61 -6.57
N PHE A 239 -9.37 4.96 -7.57
CA PHE A 239 -9.66 5.57 -8.86
C PHE A 239 -11.04 6.21 -8.86
N HIS A 240 -11.11 7.52 -9.10
CA HIS A 240 -12.35 8.22 -9.34
C HIS A 240 -12.74 8.05 -10.81
N THR A 241 -13.68 7.16 -11.07
CA THR A 241 -14.16 6.89 -12.43
C THR A 241 -15.23 7.89 -12.87
N PRO A 242 -15.42 8.09 -14.19
CA PRO A 242 -16.60 8.79 -14.70
C PRO A 242 -17.87 8.09 -14.20
N GLU A 243 -18.89 8.89 -13.83
CA GLU A 243 -20.22 8.33 -13.60
C GLU A 243 -20.69 7.67 -14.90
N THR A 244 -21.09 6.41 -14.82
CA THR A 244 -21.85 5.79 -15.93
C THR A 244 -23.21 6.48 -16.00
N ALA A 245 -23.48 7.10 -17.16
CA ALA A 245 -24.77 7.76 -17.42
C ALA A 245 -25.92 6.74 -17.43
#